data_8bc91abd76226f49203378a7bd1e30b0
#
_entry.id   8bc91abd76226f49203378a7bd1e30b0
#
_cell.length_a   1.000
_cell.length_b   1.000
_cell.length_c   1.000
_cell.angle_alpha   90.00
_cell.angle_beta   90.00
_cell.angle_gamma   90.00
#
_symmetry.space_group_name_H-M   'P 1'
#
loop_
_entity.id
_entity.type
_entity.pdbx_description
1 polymer ?
#
loop_
_entity_poly.entity_id
_entity_poly.type
_entity_poly.pdbx_seq_one_letter_code
_entity_poly.pdbx_strand_id
1 'polypeptide(L)'
;MIDKPAGMVVHPAPGSPTGTLVNGLLHHFGGALSGIGGEKRPGIVHRIDKDTTGLLVVAKSDAAHHGLAAQFEAHTAKRRYLAIVYGVPDVGDPRLRGVPGTHWESGGTLRIQLARHKTDRQRQAVLFNGGRHAITRMRLLERYGTPETAALVECRLETGRTHQIRVHMAHVGHGLIGDPVYGGRRKLSVKAVG
;
A
#
# COMPACT_ATOMS: atom_id res chain seq x y z
N MET A 1 -9.73 2.80 -16.55
CA MET A 1 -9.25 1.97 -15.43
C MET A 1 -8.18 1.05 -15.97
N ILE A 2 -7.13 0.79 -15.19
CA ILE A 2 -5.96 0.01 -15.62
C ILE A 2 -5.64 -1.00 -14.53
N ASP A 3 -5.35 -2.24 -14.94
CA ASP A 3 -4.78 -3.26 -14.06
C ASP A 3 -3.25 -3.21 -14.20
N LYS A 4 -2.57 -2.71 -13.16
CA LYS A 4 -1.12 -2.51 -13.17
C LYS A 4 -0.40 -3.81 -12.82
N PRO A 5 0.54 -4.28 -13.63
CA PRO A 5 1.37 -5.43 -13.25
C PRO A 5 2.37 -5.08 -12.13
N ALA A 6 2.92 -6.11 -11.48
CA ALA A 6 4.07 -5.95 -10.60
C ALA A 6 5.31 -5.47 -11.38
N GLY A 7 6.24 -4.84 -10.69
CA GLY A 7 7.48 -4.32 -11.29
C GLY A 7 7.36 -2.99 -12.03
N MET A 8 6.14 -2.49 -12.26
CA MET A 8 5.90 -1.24 -12.99
C MET A 8 5.71 -0.05 -12.03
N VAL A 9 6.52 1.00 -12.20
CA VAL A 9 6.37 2.27 -11.49
C VAL A 9 5.26 3.10 -12.15
N VAL A 10 4.46 3.80 -11.36
CA VAL A 10 3.31 4.56 -11.89
C VAL A 10 3.75 5.79 -12.69
N HIS A 11 4.69 6.57 -12.21
CA HIS A 11 5.16 7.80 -12.86
C HIS A 11 6.68 7.95 -12.73
N PRO A 12 7.34 8.71 -13.63
CA PRO A 12 8.77 8.95 -13.57
C PRO A 12 9.24 9.45 -12.19
N ALA A 13 10.31 8.84 -11.70
CA ALA A 13 10.92 9.14 -10.41
C ALA A 13 12.43 8.82 -10.44
N PRO A 14 13.23 9.30 -9.47
CA PRO A 14 14.62 8.86 -9.33
C PRO A 14 14.73 7.34 -9.31
N GLY A 15 15.58 6.78 -10.17
CA GLY A 15 15.75 5.33 -10.38
C GLY A 15 14.75 4.68 -11.35
N SER A 16 13.79 5.43 -11.88
CA SER A 16 12.84 4.97 -12.92
C SER A 16 12.39 6.15 -13.77
N PRO A 17 13.27 6.74 -14.60
CA PRO A 17 12.93 7.93 -15.39
C PRO A 17 12.00 7.59 -16.57
N THR A 18 12.04 6.36 -17.06
CA THR A 18 11.25 5.85 -18.20
C THR A 18 10.66 4.48 -17.88
N GLY A 19 9.89 3.90 -18.81
CA GLY A 19 9.27 2.58 -18.63
C GLY A 19 8.16 2.56 -17.56
N THR A 20 7.58 3.72 -17.24
CA THR A 20 6.52 3.85 -16.23
C THR A 20 5.12 3.72 -16.85
N LEU A 21 4.11 3.52 -16.02
CA LEU A 21 2.72 3.51 -16.48
C LEU A 21 2.37 4.79 -17.23
N VAL A 22 2.84 5.97 -16.77
CA VAL A 22 2.61 7.25 -17.43
C VAL A 22 3.19 7.26 -18.86
N ASN A 23 4.37 6.68 -19.08
CA ASN A 23 4.93 6.59 -20.43
C ASN A 23 4.02 5.75 -21.35
N GLY A 24 3.51 4.62 -20.87
CA GLY A 24 2.56 3.81 -21.64
C GLY A 24 1.22 4.54 -21.89
N LEU A 25 0.73 5.29 -20.92
CA LEU A 25 -0.48 6.10 -21.07
C LEU A 25 -0.32 7.22 -22.10
N LEU A 26 0.80 7.93 -22.07
CA LEU A 26 1.11 8.97 -23.04
C LEU A 26 1.20 8.41 -24.45
N HIS A 27 1.82 7.25 -24.61
CA HIS A 27 1.88 6.55 -25.90
C HIS A 27 0.49 6.16 -26.40
N HIS A 28 -0.36 5.59 -25.53
CA HIS A 28 -1.68 5.08 -25.89
C HIS A 28 -2.70 6.20 -26.16
N PHE A 29 -2.69 7.27 -25.37
CA PHE A 29 -3.68 8.33 -25.44
C PHE A 29 -3.19 9.60 -26.18
N GLY A 30 -1.91 9.68 -26.58
CA GLY A 30 -1.33 10.91 -27.12
C GLY A 30 -1.48 12.05 -26.09
N GLY A 31 -1.97 13.19 -26.54
CA GLY A 31 -2.25 14.34 -25.66
C GLY A 31 -3.60 14.31 -24.92
N ALA A 32 -4.38 13.22 -25.01
CA ALA A 32 -5.76 13.15 -24.49
C ALA A 32 -5.87 12.74 -23.00
N LEU A 33 -4.88 13.11 -22.19
CA LEU A 33 -4.92 12.96 -20.74
C LEU A 33 -5.02 14.33 -20.06
N SER A 34 -5.66 14.38 -18.88
CA SER A 34 -5.66 15.60 -18.07
C SER A 34 -4.24 16.06 -17.73
N GLY A 35 -3.93 17.31 -18.06
CA GLY A 35 -2.63 17.94 -17.79
C GLY A 35 -2.45 18.44 -16.37
N ILE A 36 -3.47 18.38 -15.50
CA ILE A 36 -3.46 18.96 -14.14
C ILE A 36 -2.32 18.38 -13.27
N GLY A 37 -1.96 17.10 -13.46
CA GLY A 37 -0.83 16.49 -12.77
C GLY A 37 0.56 16.98 -13.22
N GLY A 38 0.64 17.88 -14.20
CA GLY A 38 1.84 18.35 -14.86
C GLY A 38 2.45 17.30 -15.80
N GLU A 39 3.53 17.66 -16.49
CA GLU A 39 4.19 16.81 -17.49
C GLU A 39 4.58 15.41 -17.01
N LYS A 40 4.91 15.29 -15.73
CA LYS A 40 5.37 14.02 -15.13
C LYS A 40 4.25 13.11 -14.66
N ARG A 41 3.01 13.59 -14.58
CA ARG A 41 1.88 12.85 -13.98
C ARG A 41 0.54 13.12 -14.68
N PRO A 42 0.47 13.21 -16.01
CA PRO A 42 -0.78 13.49 -16.70
C PRO A 42 -1.83 12.42 -16.34
N GLY A 43 -3.02 12.87 -15.93
CA GLY A 43 -4.12 12.01 -15.58
C GLY A 43 -3.99 11.19 -14.27
N ILE A 44 -2.87 11.30 -13.56
CA ILE A 44 -2.61 10.48 -12.35
C ILE A 44 -3.18 11.15 -11.11
N VAL A 45 -4.19 10.57 -10.51
CA VAL A 45 -4.87 11.03 -9.29
C VAL A 45 -4.47 10.22 -8.04
N HIS A 46 -3.95 9.02 -8.21
CA HIS A 46 -3.40 8.18 -7.13
C HIS A 46 -2.31 7.25 -7.64
N ARG A 47 -1.68 6.54 -6.73
CA ARG A 47 -0.61 5.58 -7.06
C ARG A 47 -0.64 4.37 -6.14
N ILE A 48 -0.09 3.26 -6.65
CA ILE A 48 0.29 2.08 -5.87
C ILE A 48 1.79 1.84 -6.04
N ASP A 49 2.39 1.04 -5.18
CA ASP A 49 3.83 0.76 -5.19
C ASP A 49 4.24 -0.01 -6.46
N LYS A 50 5.54 -0.01 -6.77
CA LYS A 50 6.12 -0.68 -7.94
C LYS A 50 5.65 -2.14 -8.05
N ASP A 51 5.78 -2.90 -6.97
CA ASP A 51 5.52 -4.34 -6.95
C ASP A 51 4.08 -4.69 -6.51
N THR A 52 3.25 -3.69 -6.20
CA THR A 52 1.82 -3.87 -5.98
C THR A 52 1.10 -3.96 -7.31
N THR A 53 0.30 -5.02 -7.49
CA THR A 53 -0.59 -5.21 -8.64
C THR A 53 -1.97 -4.62 -8.39
N GLY A 54 -2.76 -4.48 -9.46
CA GLY A 54 -4.19 -4.17 -9.38
C GLY A 54 -4.59 -2.82 -9.93
N LEU A 55 -5.80 -2.42 -9.62
CA LEU A 55 -6.52 -1.40 -10.36
C LEU A 55 -6.08 0.02 -10.03
N LEU A 56 -5.86 0.81 -11.08
CA LEU A 56 -5.71 2.26 -11.03
C LEU A 56 -6.77 2.95 -11.90
N VAL A 57 -7.24 4.09 -11.42
CA VAL A 57 -8.03 5.03 -12.22
C VAL A 57 -7.13 6.13 -12.76
N VAL A 58 -7.40 6.54 -13.99
CA VAL A 58 -6.67 7.60 -14.70
C VAL A 58 -7.68 8.58 -15.26
N ALA A 59 -7.44 9.87 -15.08
CA ALA A 59 -8.32 10.93 -15.57
C ALA A 59 -7.95 11.29 -17.02
N LYS A 60 -8.92 11.21 -17.94
CA LYS A 60 -8.76 11.64 -19.33
C LYS A 60 -9.05 13.13 -19.53
N SER A 61 -9.90 13.71 -18.68
CA SER A 61 -10.26 15.13 -18.73
C SER A 61 -9.98 15.81 -17.38
N ASP A 62 -9.87 17.14 -17.41
CA ASP A 62 -9.66 17.94 -16.20
C ASP A 62 -10.83 17.83 -15.23
N ALA A 63 -12.06 17.79 -15.72
CA ALA A 63 -13.24 17.57 -14.88
C ALA A 63 -13.17 16.23 -14.14
N ALA A 64 -12.77 15.14 -14.84
CA ALA A 64 -12.56 13.83 -14.21
C ALA A 64 -11.40 13.86 -13.20
N HIS A 65 -10.32 14.59 -13.50
CA HIS A 65 -9.19 14.75 -12.59
C HIS A 65 -9.62 15.40 -11.28
N HIS A 66 -10.29 16.53 -11.34
CA HIS A 66 -10.80 17.23 -10.15
C HIS A 66 -11.77 16.37 -9.35
N GLY A 67 -12.74 15.73 -10.01
CA GLY A 67 -13.71 14.86 -9.34
C GLY A 67 -13.07 13.66 -8.63
N LEU A 68 -12.12 13.00 -9.29
CA LEU A 68 -11.39 11.88 -8.69
C LEU A 68 -10.45 12.34 -7.57
N ALA A 69 -9.70 13.43 -7.78
CA ALA A 69 -8.80 13.99 -6.76
C ALA A 69 -9.58 14.36 -5.49
N ALA A 70 -10.75 14.99 -5.62
CA ALA A 70 -11.60 15.31 -4.49
C ALA A 70 -12.05 14.06 -3.71
N GLN A 71 -12.38 12.95 -4.40
CA GLN A 71 -12.73 11.68 -3.73
C GLN A 71 -11.54 11.08 -2.97
N PHE A 72 -10.32 11.15 -3.52
CA PHE A 72 -9.12 10.68 -2.82
C PHE A 72 -8.76 11.57 -1.63
N GLU A 73 -8.92 12.87 -1.74
CA GLU A 73 -8.69 13.85 -0.67
C GLU A 73 -9.70 13.69 0.48
N ALA A 74 -10.99 13.59 0.14
CA ALA A 74 -12.06 13.36 1.10
C ALA A 74 -12.10 11.93 1.65
N HIS A 75 -11.20 11.04 1.20
CA HIS A 75 -11.15 9.62 1.58
C HIS A 75 -12.45 8.85 1.30
N THR A 76 -13.26 9.28 0.34
CA THR A 76 -14.50 8.60 -0.09
C THR A 76 -14.23 7.48 -1.09
N ALA A 77 -13.12 7.53 -1.82
CA ALA A 77 -12.68 6.43 -2.70
C ALA A 77 -12.33 5.20 -1.86
N LYS A 78 -13.15 4.15 -1.95
CA LYS A 78 -12.97 2.91 -1.19
C LYS A 78 -11.85 2.07 -1.82
N ARG A 79 -10.74 1.92 -1.11
CA ARG A 79 -9.57 1.17 -1.55
C ARG A 79 -9.44 -0.12 -0.76
N ARG A 80 -9.36 -1.25 -1.46
CA ARG A 80 -9.23 -2.58 -0.91
C ARG A 80 -8.01 -3.27 -1.52
N TYR A 81 -7.18 -3.84 -0.67
CA TYR A 81 -5.98 -4.59 -1.03
C TYR A 81 -6.00 -5.96 -0.38
N LEU A 82 -5.40 -6.93 -1.04
CA LEU A 82 -5.09 -8.24 -0.47
C LEU A 82 -3.60 -8.31 -0.19
N ALA A 83 -3.22 -8.91 0.92
CA ALA A 83 -1.83 -9.13 1.28
C ALA A 83 -1.66 -10.48 1.94
N ILE A 84 -0.61 -11.22 1.54
CA ILE A 84 -0.18 -12.43 2.24
C ILE A 84 0.91 -12.02 3.24
N VAL A 85 0.69 -12.38 4.49
CA VAL A 85 1.54 -11.95 5.62
C VAL A 85 2.11 -13.13 6.38
N TYR A 86 3.24 -12.93 7.06
CA TYR A 86 3.82 -13.92 7.96
C TYR A 86 2.97 -14.06 9.22
N GLY A 87 2.71 -15.33 9.60
CA GLY A 87 1.89 -15.67 10.75
C GLY A 87 0.43 -15.27 10.57
N VAL A 88 -0.36 -15.46 11.60
CA VAL A 88 -1.80 -15.14 11.63
C VAL A 88 -2.01 -13.95 12.55
N PRO A 89 -2.42 -12.78 12.05
CA PRO A 89 -2.75 -11.64 12.89
C PRO A 89 -3.95 -11.98 13.79
N ASP A 90 -3.76 -11.81 15.10
CA ASP A 90 -4.79 -12.01 16.10
C ASP A 90 -4.94 -10.74 16.95
N VAL A 91 -6.17 -10.32 17.20
CA VAL A 91 -6.49 -9.18 18.07
C VAL A 91 -6.05 -9.43 19.54
N GLY A 92 -5.95 -10.70 19.93
CA GLY A 92 -5.48 -11.15 21.24
C GLY A 92 -3.97 -11.23 21.39
N ASP A 93 -3.18 -11.03 20.31
CA ASP A 93 -1.74 -11.20 20.35
C ASP A 93 -1.10 -10.25 21.39
N PRO A 94 -0.40 -10.80 22.41
CA PRO A 94 0.26 -9.98 23.44
C PRO A 94 1.27 -8.97 22.86
N ARG A 95 1.85 -9.27 21.69
CA ARG A 95 2.80 -8.37 20.99
C ARG A 95 2.13 -7.09 20.49
N LEU A 96 0.80 -7.10 20.34
CA LEU A 96 0.03 -5.93 19.94
C LEU A 96 -0.40 -5.09 21.14
N ARG A 97 -0.34 -5.67 22.35
CA ARG A 97 -0.63 -4.94 23.58
C ARG A 97 0.49 -3.94 23.86
N GLY A 98 0.13 -2.67 24.00
CA GLY A 98 1.10 -1.61 24.25
C GLY A 98 1.86 -1.11 23.02
N VAL A 99 1.52 -1.58 21.82
CA VAL A 99 1.99 -0.93 20.60
C VAL A 99 1.24 0.41 20.45
N PRO A 100 1.90 1.56 20.64
CA PRO A 100 1.23 2.85 20.59
C PRO A 100 0.55 3.08 19.24
N GLY A 101 -0.66 3.60 19.28
CA GLY A 101 -1.44 3.88 18.08
C GLY A 101 -2.10 2.66 17.42
N THR A 102 -1.97 1.48 18.03
CA THR A 102 -2.68 0.28 17.59
C THR A 102 -4.00 0.17 18.31
N HIS A 103 -5.09 0.22 17.58
CA HIS A 103 -6.42 -0.01 18.11
C HIS A 103 -7.08 -1.13 17.29
N TRP A 104 -7.41 -2.23 17.94
CA TRP A 104 -8.11 -3.36 17.34
C TRP A 104 -9.58 -3.29 17.72
N GLU A 105 -10.41 -2.77 16.83
CA GLU A 105 -11.83 -3.06 16.85
C GLU A 105 -12.06 -4.45 16.23
N SER A 106 -13.25 -5.04 16.41
CA SER A 106 -13.61 -6.32 15.81
C SER A 106 -13.30 -6.32 14.30
N GLY A 107 -12.20 -6.96 13.90
CA GLY A 107 -11.70 -6.94 12.53
C GLY A 107 -10.39 -6.18 12.31
N GLY A 108 -9.79 -5.60 13.35
CA GLY A 108 -8.44 -5.00 13.35
C GLY A 108 -8.33 -3.66 12.63
N THR A 109 -8.19 -2.57 13.35
CA THR A 109 -7.85 -1.25 12.80
C THR A 109 -6.49 -0.80 13.30
N LEU A 110 -5.56 -0.53 12.40
CA LEU A 110 -4.25 0.01 12.70
C LEU A 110 -4.25 1.53 12.45
N ARG A 111 -4.10 2.31 13.52
CA ARG A 111 -3.97 3.77 13.47
C ARG A 111 -2.56 4.13 13.91
N ILE A 112 -1.67 4.41 12.96
CA ILE A 112 -0.26 4.65 13.24
C ILE A 112 0.21 5.87 12.45
N GLN A 113 1.11 6.65 13.03
CA GLN A 113 1.72 7.77 12.32
C GLN A 113 2.90 7.29 11.50
N LEU A 114 2.98 7.71 10.24
CA LEU A 114 4.04 7.35 9.31
C LEU A 114 4.84 8.59 8.90
N ALA A 115 6.16 8.42 8.83
CA ALA A 115 7.07 9.39 8.23
C ALA A 115 8.15 8.68 7.42
N ARG A 116 8.94 9.45 6.68
CA ARG A 116 10.15 8.90 6.06
C ARG A 116 11.12 8.45 7.14
N HIS A 117 11.79 7.34 6.92
CA HIS A 117 12.86 6.88 7.80
C HIS A 117 13.97 7.94 7.88
N LYS A 118 14.55 8.14 9.07
CA LYS A 118 15.50 9.24 9.31
C LYS A 118 16.73 9.18 8.43
N THR A 119 17.27 7.99 8.21
CA THR A 119 18.52 7.76 7.46
C THR A 119 18.29 7.13 6.10
N ASP A 120 17.31 6.26 5.93
CA ASP A 120 16.97 5.61 4.67
C ASP A 120 15.75 6.29 4.02
N ARG A 121 16.01 7.20 3.09
CA ARG A 121 14.96 7.99 2.42
C ARG A 121 14.02 7.15 1.53
N GLN A 122 14.37 5.92 1.21
CA GLN A 122 13.50 4.99 0.45
C GLN A 122 12.51 4.27 1.35
N ARG A 123 12.73 4.27 2.66
CA ARG A 123 11.86 3.62 3.65
C ARG A 123 10.92 4.60 4.33
N GLN A 124 9.82 4.06 4.78
CA GLN A 124 8.91 4.70 5.74
C GLN A 124 9.11 4.06 7.11
N ALA A 125 8.84 4.82 8.16
CA ALA A 125 8.92 4.36 9.54
C ALA A 125 7.68 4.77 10.33
N VAL A 126 7.38 4.01 11.36
CA VAL A 126 6.41 4.40 12.37
C VAL A 126 7.02 5.45 13.27
N LEU A 127 6.27 6.52 13.53
CA LEU A 127 6.61 7.52 14.54
C LEU A 127 5.53 7.57 15.61
N PHE A 128 5.94 7.71 16.86
CA PHE A 128 5.03 7.87 17.99
C PHE A 128 4.62 9.34 18.18
N ASN A 129 5.50 10.27 17.78
CA ASN A 129 5.24 11.71 17.83
C ASN A 129 5.68 12.36 16.52
N GLY A 130 4.78 13.14 15.92
CA GLY A 130 5.03 13.77 14.63
C GLY A 130 4.94 12.77 13.48
N GLY A 131 4.70 13.22 12.28
CA GLY A 131 4.46 12.36 11.13
C GLY A 131 3.05 12.54 10.60
N ARG A 132 2.72 11.76 9.55
CA ARG A 132 1.40 11.82 8.91
C ARG A 132 0.53 10.69 9.44
N HIS A 133 -0.64 11.04 9.88
CA HIS A 133 -1.65 10.08 10.30
C HIS A 133 -1.97 9.07 9.18
N ALA A 134 -2.01 7.79 9.53
CA ALA A 134 -2.26 6.69 8.62
C ALA A 134 -3.19 5.65 9.28
N ILE A 135 -4.25 5.26 8.56
CA ILE A 135 -5.25 4.30 9.04
C ILE A 135 -5.40 3.18 8.03
N THR A 136 -5.17 1.96 8.50
CA THR A 136 -5.42 0.70 7.76
C THR A 136 -6.39 -0.16 8.56
N ARG A 137 -7.52 -0.51 7.98
CA ARG A 137 -8.42 -1.54 8.53
C ARG A 137 -8.04 -2.88 7.93
N MET A 138 -7.85 -3.89 8.78
CA MET A 138 -7.46 -5.22 8.37
C MET A 138 -8.55 -6.23 8.73
N ARG A 139 -8.77 -7.21 7.86
CA ARG A 139 -9.62 -8.37 8.12
C ARG A 139 -8.90 -9.63 7.67
N LEU A 140 -8.79 -10.61 8.57
CA LEU A 140 -8.30 -11.94 8.24
C LEU A 140 -9.29 -12.63 7.30
N LEU A 141 -8.81 -13.18 6.19
CA LEU A 141 -9.62 -13.95 5.23
C LEU A 141 -9.32 -15.44 5.31
N GLU A 142 -8.05 -15.83 5.22
CA GLU A 142 -7.61 -17.21 5.18
C GLU A 142 -6.34 -17.43 5.99
N ARG A 143 -6.11 -18.65 6.44
CA ARG A 143 -4.94 -19.09 7.19
C ARG A 143 -4.26 -20.20 6.43
N TYR A 144 -2.93 -20.24 6.45
CA TYR A 144 -2.13 -21.19 5.70
C TYR A 144 -1.09 -21.87 6.58
N GLY A 145 -0.90 -23.18 6.30
CA GLY A 145 0.10 -24.03 6.96
C GLY A 145 -0.42 -24.75 8.21
N THR A 146 0.26 -25.85 8.54
CA THR A 146 0.03 -26.63 9.76
C THR A 146 1.39 -26.90 10.43
N PRO A 147 1.75 -26.19 11.56
CA PRO A 147 0.98 -25.11 12.18
C PRO A 147 0.84 -23.86 11.28
N GLU A 148 -0.13 -23.01 11.58
CA GLU A 148 -0.41 -21.80 10.82
C GLU A 148 0.80 -20.86 10.77
N THR A 149 1.34 -20.58 9.57
CA THR A 149 2.58 -19.82 9.35
C THR A 149 2.40 -18.58 8.50
N ALA A 150 1.26 -18.49 7.80
CA ALA A 150 0.91 -17.37 6.94
C ALA A 150 -0.60 -17.11 6.95
N ALA A 151 -1.01 -15.94 6.49
CA ALA A 151 -2.41 -15.57 6.35
C ALA A 151 -2.64 -14.66 5.14
N LEU A 152 -3.82 -14.79 4.53
CA LEU A 152 -4.37 -13.80 3.60
C LEU A 152 -5.19 -12.79 4.39
N VAL A 153 -4.85 -11.51 4.23
CA VAL A 153 -5.56 -10.40 4.87
C VAL A 153 -6.09 -9.42 3.83
N GLU A 154 -7.30 -8.93 4.07
CA GLU A 154 -7.85 -7.78 3.35
C GLU A 154 -7.47 -6.50 4.11
N CYS A 155 -6.90 -5.53 3.42
CA CYS A 155 -6.56 -4.22 3.95
C CYS A 155 -7.40 -3.13 3.27
N ARG A 156 -8.17 -2.38 4.04
CA ARG A 156 -8.92 -1.20 3.57
C ARG A 156 -8.21 0.05 4.06
N LEU A 157 -7.91 0.96 3.13
CA LEU A 157 -7.19 2.18 3.43
C LEU A 157 -8.16 3.37 3.59
N GLU A 158 -8.13 4.03 4.75
CA GLU A 158 -8.71 5.36 4.91
C GLU A 158 -7.74 6.43 4.39
N THR A 159 -6.46 6.31 4.70
CA THR A 159 -5.38 7.15 4.18
C THR A 159 -4.57 6.41 3.13
N GLY A 160 -3.76 7.13 2.32
CA GLY A 160 -2.92 6.52 1.27
C GLY A 160 -1.47 6.98 1.37
N ARG A 161 -0.77 6.62 2.46
CA ARG A 161 0.65 6.96 2.62
C ARG A 161 1.53 5.95 1.89
N THR A 162 2.70 6.39 1.47
CA THR A 162 3.70 5.53 0.82
C THR A 162 3.99 4.31 1.69
N HIS A 163 3.99 3.11 1.11
CA HIS A 163 4.25 1.83 1.78
C HIS A 163 3.35 1.54 2.99
N GLN A 164 2.18 2.17 3.10
CA GLN A 164 1.38 2.18 4.34
C GLN A 164 1.06 0.77 4.84
N ILE A 165 0.48 -0.11 4.03
CA ILE A 165 0.15 -1.48 4.42
C ILE A 165 1.41 -2.23 4.82
N ARG A 166 2.47 -2.11 4.04
CA ARG A 166 3.74 -2.80 4.24
C ARG A 166 4.36 -2.48 5.59
N VAL A 167 4.41 -1.18 5.93
CA VAL A 167 4.97 -0.70 7.20
C VAL A 167 4.07 -1.06 8.37
N HIS A 168 2.75 -0.90 8.24
CA HIS A 168 1.79 -1.24 9.29
C HIS A 168 1.87 -2.72 9.64
N MET A 169 1.82 -3.61 8.66
CA MET A 169 1.88 -5.06 8.89
C MET A 169 3.22 -5.50 9.46
N ALA A 170 4.33 -4.93 8.98
CA ALA A 170 5.65 -5.19 9.55
C ALA A 170 5.78 -4.73 11.01
N HIS A 171 5.21 -3.55 11.32
CA HIS A 171 5.24 -2.98 12.68
C HIS A 171 4.52 -3.87 13.70
N VAL A 172 3.43 -4.50 13.32
CA VAL A 172 2.68 -5.43 14.18
C VAL A 172 3.19 -6.87 14.12
N GLY A 173 4.35 -7.10 13.49
CA GLY A 173 5.00 -8.41 13.46
C GLY A 173 4.54 -9.34 12.33
N HIS A 174 3.67 -8.87 11.45
CA HIS A 174 3.08 -9.62 10.34
C HIS A 174 3.48 -9.03 8.98
N GLY A 175 4.79 -8.83 8.73
CA GLY A 175 5.29 -8.29 7.47
C GLY A 175 4.79 -9.10 6.26
N LEU A 176 4.68 -8.44 5.09
CA LEU A 176 4.24 -9.08 3.86
C LEU A 176 5.28 -10.12 3.40
N ILE A 177 4.81 -11.28 2.97
CA ILE A 177 5.67 -12.31 2.41
C ILE A 177 6.23 -11.81 1.07
N GLY A 178 7.54 -11.98 0.88
CA GLY A 178 8.23 -11.52 -0.32
C GLY A 178 8.57 -10.02 -0.34
N ASP A 179 8.18 -9.23 0.67
CA ASP A 179 8.59 -7.83 0.75
C ASP A 179 10.09 -7.71 1.09
N PRO A 180 10.94 -7.22 0.15
CA PRO A 180 12.38 -7.16 0.36
C PRO A 180 12.82 -6.09 1.38
N VAL A 181 11.93 -5.15 1.70
CA VAL A 181 12.23 -3.98 2.54
C VAL A 181 11.72 -4.13 3.96
N TYR A 182 10.48 -4.60 4.12
CA TYR A 182 9.78 -4.68 5.40
C TYR A 182 9.42 -6.11 5.83
N GLY A 183 9.47 -7.09 4.92
CA GLY A 183 9.09 -8.49 5.19
C GLY A 183 10.01 -9.24 6.15
N GLY A 184 11.17 -8.65 6.46
CA GLY A 184 12.18 -9.27 7.32
C GLY A 184 12.96 -10.39 6.61
N ARG A 185 13.80 -11.11 7.36
CA ARG A 185 14.65 -12.21 6.85
C ARG A 185 13.97 -13.58 6.89
N ARG A 186 12.71 -13.65 7.26
CA ARG A 186 11.96 -14.91 7.36
C ARG A 186 11.79 -15.53 5.97
N LYS A 187 12.07 -16.84 5.87
CA LYS A 187 11.76 -17.63 4.68
C LYS A 187 10.66 -18.62 5.05
N LEU A 188 9.60 -18.68 4.26
CA LEU A 188 8.65 -19.78 4.33
C LEU A 188 9.26 -20.98 3.61
N SER A 189 9.28 -22.14 4.26
CA SER A 189 9.58 -23.39 3.56
C SER A 189 8.31 -23.88 2.85
N VAL A 190 8.48 -24.56 1.72
CA VAL A 190 7.35 -25.21 1.01
C VAL A 190 6.59 -26.15 1.94
N LYS A 191 7.31 -26.85 2.84
CA LYS A 191 6.70 -27.74 3.86
C LYS A 191 5.82 -27.01 4.89
N ALA A 192 5.95 -25.70 5.02
CA ALA A 192 5.19 -24.92 6.01
C ALA A 192 3.84 -24.40 5.46
N VAL A 193 3.61 -24.48 4.18
CA VAL A 193 2.41 -23.90 3.52
C VAL A 193 1.60 -24.91 2.68
N GLY A 194 2.16 -26.14 2.43
CA GLY A 194 1.49 -27.09 1.56
C GLY A 194 1.61 -28.49 2.04
#